data_bd60342b22d273eebf80cd5796cbbbf5
#
_entry.id   bd60342b22d273eebf80cd5796cbbbf5
#
_cell.length_a   1.000
_cell.length_b   1.000
_cell.length_c   1.000
_cell.angle_alpha   90.00
_cell.angle_beta   90.00
_cell.angle_gamma   90.00
#
_symmetry.space_group_name_H-M   'P 1'
#
loop_
_entity.id
_entity.type
_entity.pdbx_description
1 polymer ?
#
loop_
_entity_poly.entity_id
_entity_poly.type
_entity_poly.pdbx_seq_one_letter_code
_entity_poly.pdbx_strand_id
1 'polypeptide(L)'
;MGAHDSDASLPPVRFETHPDRYRHWRLELPAEHGGAVARLVMDVKENEGLRPGYPLKLNSYDLGVDIELADALQRIRFEHPAVKALVFTSGKDRIFCSGANIYMLGSSTNAFKVNFCKFTNETRLALEEASAESGVHSLAALAGTASGGGYELAVACDEIVLADDGSSAVSLPEAPLLGVLPGTGGLTRLVDKRKV
;
A
#
# COMPACT_ATOMS: atom_id res chain seq x y z
N MET A 1 24.39 -15.35 16.07
CA MET A 1 23.72 -15.70 17.33
C MET A 1 23.31 -14.39 18.00
N GLY A 2 22.03 -14.11 18.20
CA GLY A 2 21.56 -12.94 18.96
C GLY A 2 20.60 -12.01 18.19
N ALA A 3 19.44 -12.48 17.78
CA ALA A 3 18.33 -11.62 17.29
C ALA A 3 16.96 -12.23 17.65
N HIS A 4 16.84 -12.91 18.80
CA HIS A 4 15.61 -13.64 19.12
C HIS A 4 14.74 -13.03 20.25
N ASP A 5 15.16 -11.90 20.88
CA ASP A 5 14.47 -11.38 22.06
C ASP A 5 13.79 -10.00 21.89
N SER A 6 13.84 -9.37 20.70
CA SER A 6 13.40 -7.97 20.59
C SER A 6 11.89 -7.75 20.40
N ASP A 7 11.14 -8.71 19.91
CA ASP A 7 9.69 -8.54 19.66
C ASP A 7 8.84 -8.68 20.93
N ALA A 8 9.27 -9.45 21.93
CA ALA A 8 8.51 -9.68 23.17
C ALA A 8 8.40 -8.44 24.08
N SER A 9 9.29 -7.45 23.90
CA SER A 9 9.30 -6.20 24.69
C SER A 9 8.54 -5.05 24.03
N LEU A 10 8.07 -5.22 22.80
CA LEU A 10 7.35 -4.18 22.07
C LEU A 10 5.86 -4.22 22.37
N PRO A 11 5.19 -3.06 22.44
CA PRO A 11 3.75 -3.04 22.65
C PRO A 11 3.02 -3.78 21.50
N PRO A 12 1.88 -4.42 21.82
CA PRO A 12 1.09 -5.10 20.80
C PRO A 12 0.60 -4.12 19.74
N VAL A 13 0.55 -4.58 18.49
CA VAL A 13 -0.02 -3.80 17.39
C VAL A 13 -1.53 -3.64 17.60
N ARG A 14 -2.02 -2.43 17.41
CA ARG A 14 -3.45 -2.12 17.43
C ARG A 14 -3.93 -1.92 16.00
N PHE A 15 -5.06 -2.54 15.67
CA PHE A 15 -5.67 -2.47 14.34
C PHE A 15 -6.84 -1.47 14.28
N GLU A 16 -7.31 -0.99 15.44
CA GLU A 16 -8.40 -0.04 15.49
C GLU A 16 -7.95 1.33 14.98
N THR A 17 -8.51 1.75 13.86
CA THR A 17 -8.26 3.07 13.27
C THR A 17 -9.54 3.66 12.67
N HIS A 18 -9.45 4.90 12.17
CA HIS A 18 -10.58 5.63 11.56
C HIS A 18 -10.00 6.71 10.63
N PRO A 19 -10.67 7.09 9.53
CA PRO A 19 -10.18 8.12 8.61
C PRO A 19 -9.73 9.43 9.28
N ASP A 20 -10.41 9.88 10.31
CA ASP A 20 -10.04 11.09 11.07
C ASP A 20 -8.73 10.93 11.88
N ARG A 21 -8.22 9.72 12.01
CA ARG A 21 -7.00 9.38 12.76
C ARG A 21 -5.89 8.82 11.88
N TYR A 22 -6.14 8.69 10.58
CA TYR A 22 -5.11 8.25 9.65
C TYR A 22 -3.94 9.23 9.64
N ARG A 23 -2.74 8.70 9.61
CA ARG A 23 -1.47 9.45 9.58
C ARG A 23 -0.86 9.44 8.18
N HIS A 24 -1.08 8.36 7.46
CA HIS A 24 -0.39 8.01 6.24
C HIS A 24 -1.27 8.05 5.00
N TRP A 25 -2.57 7.88 5.20
CA TRP A 25 -3.55 7.94 4.13
C TRP A 25 -4.58 9.05 4.37
N ARG A 26 -5.10 9.60 3.30
CA ARG A 26 -6.31 10.42 3.35
C ARG A 26 -7.37 9.75 2.48
N LEU A 27 -8.52 9.44 3.07
CA LEU A 27 -9.71 9.03 2.36
C LEU A 27 -10.53 10.27 2.03
N GLU A 28 -10.67 10.58 0.75
CA GLU A 28 -11.38 11.73 0.25
C GLU A 28 -12.58 11.27 -0.60
N LEU A 29 -13.73 11.91 -0.36
CA LEU A 29 -14.97 11.68 -1.11
C LEU A 29 -15.38 13.00 -1.77
N PRO A 30 -14.84 13.32 -2.96
CA PRO A 30 -15.06 14.60 -3.62
C PRO A 30 -16.55 14.84 -3.92
N ALA A 31 -17.09 15.96 -3.43
CA ALA A 31 -18.52 16.28 -3.55
C ALA A 31 -18.98 16.47 -5.00
N GLU A 32 -18.07 16.93 -5.87
CA GLU A 32 -18.33 17.11 -7.31
C GLU A 32 -18.66 15.81 -8.05
N HIS A 33 -18.36 14.67 -7.48
CA HIS A 33 -18.66 13.34 -8.06
C HIS A 33 -19.88 12.67 -7.43
N GLY A 34 -20.66 13.41 -6.62
CA GLY A 34 -21.90 12.88 -6.02
C GLY A 34 -21.70 11.63 -5.14
N GLY A 35 -20.50 11.45 -4.58
CA GLY A 35 -20.14 10.28 -3.77
C GLY A 35 -19.80 9.02 -4.57
N ALA A 36 -19.76 9.08 -5.92
CA ALA A 36 -19.43 7.92 -6.76
C ALA A 36 -17.93 7.65 -6.86
N VAL A 37 -17.08 8.60 -6.49
CA VAL A 37 -15.62 8.48 -6.53
C VAL A 37 -15.06 8.62 -5.12
N ALA A 38 -14.21 7.69 -4.73
CA ALA A 38 -13.32 7.82 -3.58
C ALA A 38 -11.88 8.02 -4.03
N ARG A 39 -11.10 8.79 -3.28
CA ARG A 39 -9.67 8.97 -3.53
C ARG A 39 -8.90 8.61 -2.27
N LEU A 40 -7.93 7.73 -2.40
CA LEU A 40 -6.96 7.39 -1.37
C LEU A 40 -5.61 8.02 -1.71
N VAL A 41 -5.24 9.02 -0.94
CA VAL A 41 -3.99 9.77 -1.13
C VAL A 41 -2.96 9.26 -0.14
N MET A 42 -1.89 8.65 -0.65
CA MET A 42 -0.76 8.18 0.15
C MET A 42 0.16 9.35 0.48
N ASP A 43 0.24 9.73 1.74
CA ASP A 43 1.10 10.81 2.25
C ASP A 43 1.78 10.38 3.55
N VAL A 44 2.67 9.42 3.43
CA VAL A 44 3.30 8.76 4.58
C VAL A 44 4.13 9.76 5.39
N LYS A 45 3.86 9.83 6.69
CA LYS A 45 4.62 10.64 7.65
C LYS A 45 5.90 9.90 8.03
N GLU A 46 7.04 10.42 7.61
CA GLU A 46 8.33 9.73 7.67
C GLU A 46 8.73 9.30 9.08
N ASN A 47 8.40 10.09 10.09
CA ASN A 47 8.80 9.86 11.48
C ASN A 47 7.69 9.21 12.34
N GLU A 48 6.60 8.76 11.71
CA GLU A 48 5.44 8.18 12.39
C GLU A 48 5.25 6.70 12.08
N GLY A 49 6.35 5.97 11.88
CA GLY A 49 6.32 4.51 11.73
C GLY A 49 5.67 3.82 12.94
N LEU A 50 5.14 2.64 12.70
CA LEU A 50 4.49 1.81 13.73
C LEU A 50 5.41 1.54 14.94
N ARG A 51 6.71 1.47 14.69
CA ARG A 51 7.75 1.23 15.69
C ARG A 51 8.87 2.27 15.54
N PRO A 52 9.56 2.63 16.64
CA PRO A 52 10.75 3.48 16.54
C PRO A 52 11.90 2.78 15.81
N GLY A 53 12.85 3.56 15.32
CA GLY A 53 14.12 3.04 14.78
C GLY A 53 14.22 3.02 13.25
N TYR A 54 13.19 3.39 12.53
CA TYR A 54 13.24 3.55 11.07
C TYR A 54 12.36 4.70 10.57
N PRO A 55 12.84 5.52 9.64
CA PRO A 55 12.00 6.51 8.95
C PRO A 55 11.29 5.88 7.74
N LEU A 56 10.05 6.31 7.47
CA LEU A 56 9.26 5.89 6.31
C LEU A 56 9.48 6.84 5.11
N LYS A 57 10.72 6.90 4.61
CA LYS A 57 11.07 7.79 3.49
C LYS A 57 10.42 7.35 2.18
N LEU A 58 10.21 8.32 1.29
CA LEU A 58 9.72 8.10 -0.07
C LEU A 58 8.39 7.32 -0.13
N ASN A 59 7.46 7.63 0.74
CA ASN A 59 6.22 6.87 0.89
C ASN A 59 6.47 5.36 1.04
N SER A 60 7.59 4.94 1.66
CA SER A 60 7.74 3.54 2.06
C SER A 60 6.73 3.21 3.15
N TYR A 61 6.35 1.95 3.24
CA TYR A 61 5.32 1.55 4.19
C TYR A 61 5.80 0.47 5.17
N ASP A 62 5.22 0.50 6.34
CA ASP A 62 5.22 -0.56 7.35
C ASP A 62 3.80 -1.07 7.57
N LEU A 63 3.61 -1.92 8.57
CA LEU A 63 2.29 -2.47 8.90
C LEU A 63 1.28 -1.38 9.29
N GLY A 64 1.72 -0.27 9.90
CA GLY A 64 0.83 0.84 10.27
C GLY A 64 0.17 1.50 9.06
N VAL A 65 0.94 1.73 8.01
CA VAL A 65 0.44 2.27 6.73
C VAL A 65 -0.57 1.32 6.08
N ASP A 66 -0.31 0.03 6.13
CA ASP A 66 -1.19 -0.98 5.52
C ASP A 66 -2.46 -1.24 6.35
N ILE A 67 -2.43 -1.06 7.68
CA ILE A 67 -3.62 -1.09 8.54
C ILE A 67 -4.61 0.01 8.13
N GLU A 68 -4.14 1.24 7.91
CA GLU A 68 -4.99 2.34 7.46
C GLU A 68 -5.59 2.06 6.08
N LEU A 69 -4.82 1.49 5.16
CA LEU A 69 -5.31 1.08 3.85
C LEU A 69 -6.38 -0.01 3.95
N ALA A 70 -6.16 -1.03 4.76
CA ALA A 70 -7.13 -2.11 4.98
C ALA A 70 -8.45 -1.57 5.56
N ASP A 71 -8.38 -0.70 6.56
CA ASP A 71 -9.55 -0.04 7.15
C ASP A 71 -10.28 0.83 6.11
N ALA A 72 -9.57 1.60 5.30
CA ALA A 72 -10.17 2.44 4.27
C ALA A 72 -10.92 1.63 3.21
N LEU A 73 -10.35 0.51 2.76
CA LEU A 73 -11.02 -0.38 1.79
C LEU A 73 -12.32 -0.97 2.37
N GLN A 74 -12.31 -1.36 3.64
CA GLN A 74 -13.50 -1.86 4.32
C GLN A 74 -14.59 -0.78 4.40
N ARG A 75 -14.24 0.45 4.81
CA ARG A 75 -15.19 1.55 4.90
C ARG A 75 -15.78 1.92 3.54
N ILE A 76 -14.98 1.97 2.50
CA ILE A 76 -15.47 2.21 1.14
C ILE A 76 -16.54 1.19 0.78
N ARG A 77 -16.32 -0.09 1.05
CA ARG A 77 -17.27 -1.17 0.72
C ARG A 77 -18.55 -1.13 1.55
N PHE A 78 -18.48 -0.77 2.84
CA PHE A 78 -19.61 -0.90 3.77
C PHE A 78 -20.24 0.43 4.17
N GLU A 79 -19.48 1.51 4.26
CA GLU A 79 -19.98 2.82 4.69
C GLU A 79 -20.29 3.73 3.48
N HIS A 80 -19.68 3.48 2.31
CA HIS A 80 -19.82 4.30 1.11
C HIS A 80 -20.29 3.49 -0.12
N PRO A 81 -21.45 2.85 -0.08
CA PRO A 81 -21.92 1.95 -1.17
C PRO A 81 -22.20 2.68 -2.49
N ALA A 82 -22.27 4.00 -2.49
CA ALA A 82 -22.38 4.82 -3.69
C ALA A 82 -21.06 4.87 -4.50
N VAL A 83 -19.92 4.59 -3.89
CA VAL A 83 -18.61 4.60 -4.55
C VAL A 83 -18.54 3.51 -5.61
N LYS A 84 -18.20 3.91 -6.84
CA LYS A 84 -18.00 3.04 -8.01
C LYS A 84 -16.58 3.12 -8.57
N ALA A 85 -15.84 4.16 -8.21
CA ALA A 85 -14.45 4.31 -8.60
C ALA A 85 -13.58 4.66 -7.40
N LEU A 86 -12.42 4.02 -7.29
CA LEU A 86 -11.42 4.26 -6.26
C LEU A 86 -10.10 4.64 -6.91
N VAL A 87 -9.63 5.86 -6.64
CA VAL A 87 -8.38 6.38 -7.19
C VAL A 87 -7.30 6.39 -6.12
N PHE A 88 -6.21 5.66 -6.37
CA PHE A 88 -4.99 5.74 -5.57
C PHE A 88 -4.05 6.78 -6.15
N THR A 89 -3.54 7.67 -5.33
CA THR A 89 -2.55 8.66 -5.72
C THR A 89 -1.59 8.98 -4.57
N SER A 90 -0.60 9.83 -4.82
CA SER A 90 0.39 10.26 -3.83
C SER A 90 0.22 11.73 -3.48
N GLY A 91 0.45 12.07 -2.20
CA GLY A 91 0.64 13.44 -1.73
C GLY A 91 2.10 13.91 -1.80
N LYS A 92 3.02 13.07 -2.28
CA LYS A 92 4.45 13.40 -2.45
C LYS A 92 4.76 13.70 -3.90
N ASP A 93 5.64 14.68 -4.11
CA ASP A 93 6.14 14.99 -5.45
C ASP A 93 7.07 13.89 -5.97
N ARG A 94 6.87 13.49 -7.24
CA ARG A 94 7.71 12.53 -7.97
C ARG A 94 7.89 11.14 -7.36
N ILE A 95 7.10 10.81 -6.36
CA ILE A 95 7.11 9.48 -5.75
C ILE A 95 5.68 9.03 -5.45
N PHE A 96 5.31 7.87 -5.97
CA PHE A 96 4.08 7.21 -5.56
C PHE A 96 4.33 6.41 -4.28
N CYS A 97 5.19 5.39 -4.35
CA CYS A 97 5.53 4.57 -3.19
C CYS A 97 6.82 3.77 -3.48
N SER A 98 7.77 3.80 -2.58
CA SER A 98 9.02 3.01 -2.69
C SER A 98 8.91 1.58 -2.15
N GLY A 99 7.70 1.15 -1.73
CA GLY A 99 7.45 -0.20 -1.25
C GLY A 99 7.67 -0.39 0.25
N ALA A 100 7.77 -1.63 0.68
CA ALA A 100 7.97 -1.99 2.08
C ALA A 100 9.28 -1.40 2.62
N ASN A 101 9.24 -0.86 3.84
CA ASN A 101 10.42 -0.23 4.43
C ASN A 101 11.51 -1.26 4.72
N ILE A 102 12.65 -1.14 4.04
CA ILE A 102 13.76 -2.11 4.13
C ILE A 102 14.45 -2.12 5.51
N TYR A 103 14.47 -0.99 6.21
CA TYR A 103 15.02 -0.92 7.56
C TYR A 103 14.13 -1.62 8.56
N MET A 104 12.81 -1.43 8.47
CA MET A 104 11.82 -2.19 9.24
C MET A 104 11.99 -3.69 8.98
N LEU A 105 12.08 -4.11 7.71
CA LEU A 105 12.28 -5.52 7.37
C LEU A 105 13.61 -6.04 7.92
N GLY A 106 14.70 -5.28 7.79
CA GLY A 106 16.03 -5.66 8.28
C GLY A 106 16.08 -5.87 9.80
N SER A 107 15.32 -5.08 10.57
CA SER A 107 15.28 -5.13 12.03
C SER A 107 14.21 -6.06 12.62
N SER A 108 13.31 -6.59 11.79
CA SER A 108 12.20 -7.43 12.25
C SER A 108 12.55 -8.91 12.32
N THR A 109 11.86 -9.64 13.21
CA THR A 109 11.94 -11.10 13.27
C THR A 109 11.35 -11.74 12.02
N ASN A 110 11.71 -13.00 11.73
CA ASN A 110 11.13 -13.73 10.60
C ASN A 110 9.62 -13.92 10.76
N ALA A 111 9.14 -14.16 11.98
CA ALA A 111 7.71 -14.30 12.27
C ALA A 111 6.95 -12.99 11.92
N PHE A 112 7.49 -11.84 12.30
CA PHE A 112 6.90 -10.55 11.93
C PHE A 112 6.88 -10.33 10.42
N LYS A 113 7.98 -10.64 9.71
CA LYS A 113 8.06 -10.50 8.25
C LYS A 113 6.99 -11.33 7.54
N VAL A 114 6.82 -12.58 7.94
CA VAL A 114 5.80 -13.48 7.37
C VAL A 114 4.39 -12.93 7.61
N ASN A 115 4.09 -12.51 8.84
CA ASN A 115 2.78 -11.96 9.17
C ASN A 115 2.52 -10.63 8.47
N PHE A 116 3.53 -9.77 8.35
CA PHE A 116 3.46 -8.52 7.58
C PHE A 116 3.15 -8.78 6.11
N CYS A 117 3.92 -9.65 5.45
CA CYS A 117 3.68 -10.00 4.05
C CYS A 117 2.29 -10.61 3.84
N LYS A 118 1.82 -11.46 4.77
CA LYS A 118 0.47 -12.01 4.71
C LYS A 118 -0.58 -10.91 4.80
N PHE A 119 -0.48 -10.02 5.78
CA PHE A 119 -1.43 -8.90 5.95
C PHE A 119 -1.49 -8.02 4.69
N THR A 120 -0.32 -7.65 4.18
CA THR A 120 -0.20 -6.85 2.96
C THR A 120 -0.81 -7.54 1.74
N ASN A 121 -0.64 -8.86 1.63
CA ASN A 121 -1.25 -9.66 0.58
C ASN A 121 -2.78 -9.66 0.66
N GLU A 122 -3.34 -9.85 1.85
CA GLU A 122 -4.80 -9.81 2.09
C GLU A 122 -5.37 -8.43 1.72
N THR A 123 -4.64 -7.35 1.99
CA THR A 123 -5.06 -6.00 1.60
C THR A 123 -5.14 -5.86 0.07
N ARG A 124 -4.19 -6.42 -0.69
CA ARG A 124 -4.23 -6.42 -2.17
C ARG A 124 -5.34 -7.30 -2.71
N LEU A 125 -5.60 -8.43 -2.10
CA LEU A 125 -6.75 -9.29 -2.44
C LEU A 125 -8.08 -8.57 -2.16
N ALA A 126 -8.22 -7.91 -1.01
CA ALA A 126 -9.41 -7.13 -0.68
C ALA A 126 -9.69 -6.02 -1.71
N LEU A 127 -8.65 -5.42 -2.30
CA LEU A 127 -8.81 -4.46 -3.38
C LEU A 127 -9.34 -5.11 -4.66
N GLU A 128 -8.83 -6.26 -5.04
CA GLU A 128 -9.31 -7.02 -6.21
C GLU A 128 -10.75 -7.51 -6.00
N GLU A 129 -11.08 -7.98 -4.79
CA GLU A 129 -12.45 -8.35 -4.42
C GLU A 129 -13.42 -7.16 -4.44
N ALA A 130 -12.97 -5.96 -4.04
CA ALA A 130 -13.81 -4.77 -4.12
C ALA A 130 -14.24 -4.47 -5.56
N SER A 131 -13.37 -4.72 -6.52
CA SER A 131 -13.70 -4.63 -7.94
C SER A 131 -14.62 -5.76 -8.38
N ALA A 132 -14.24 -7.00 -8.14
CA ALA A 132 -14.94 -8.18 -8.64
C ALA A 132 -16.33 -8.36 -8.03
N GLU A 133 -16.47 -8.13 -6.71
CA GLU A 133 -17.68 -8.47 -5.97
C GLU A 133 -18.51 -7.25 -5.54
N SER A 134 -17.91 -6.07 -5.42
CA SER A 134 -18.59 -4.85 -4.96
C SER A 134 -18.75 -3.80 -6.07
N GLY A 135 -18.17 -4.03 -7.24
CA GLY A 135 -18.26 -3.13 -8.40
C GLY A 135 -17.56 -1.78 -8.16
N VAL A 136 -16.50 -1.78 -7.36
CA VAL A 136 -15.66 -0.60 -7.11
C VAL A 136 -14.42 -0.69 -8.00
N HIS A 137 -14.46 -0.03 -9.15
CA HIS A 137 -13.33 -0.03 -10.10
C HIS A 137 -12.16 0.78 -9.56
N SER A 138 -10.98 0.19 -9.53
CA SER A 138 -9.79 0.78 -8.93
C SER A 138 -8.77 1.25 -9.97
N LEU A 139 -8.20 2.45 -9.73
CA LEU A 139 -7.22 3.08 -10.60
C LEU A 139 -6.03 3.59 -9.80
N ALA A 140 -4.82 3.21 -10.19
CA ALA A 140 -3.59 3.78 -9.66
C ALA A 140 -3.10 4.93 -10.57
N ALA A 141 -3.19 6.17 -10.07
CA ALA A 141 -2.71 7.37 -10.75
C ALA A 141 -1.27 7.69 -10.29
N LEU A 142 -0.29 7.33 -11.09
CA LEU A 142 1.14 7.41 -10.75
C LEU A 142 1.77 8.66 -11.39
N ALA A 143 2.00 9.68 -10.56
CA ALA A 143 2.77 10.88 -10.91
C ALA A 143 4.15 10.83 -10.24
N GLY A 144 4.91 9.74 -10.47
CA GLY A 144 6.19 9.50 -9.86
C GLY A 144 6.56 8.02 -9.80
N THR A 145 7.62 7.69 -9.08
CA THR A 145 8.13 6.33 -8.97
C THR A 145 7.27 5.45 -8.09
N ALA A 146 6.91 4.25 -8.59
CA ALA A 146 6.33 3.15 -7.83
C ALA A 146 7.28 1.94 -7.88
N SER A 147 7.78 1.51 -6.73
CA SER A 147 8.84 0.50 -6.66
C SER A 147 8.50 -0.60 -5.65
N GLY A 148 8.88 -1.84 -5.94
CA GLY A 148 8.63 -2.98 -5.06
C GLY A 148 7.15 -3.09 -4.70
N GLY A 149 6.84 -3.21 -3.40
CA GLY A 149 5.46 -3.27 -2.92
C GLY A 149 4.59 -2.05 -3.26
N GLY A 150 5.18 -0.90 -3.63
CA GLY A 150 4.45 0.24 -4.18
C GLY A 150 3.94 -0.02 -5.59
N TYR A 151 4.74 -0.68 -6.42
CA TYR A 151 4.28 -1.16 -7.73
C TYR A 151 3.33 -2.34 -7.59
N GLU A 152 3.54 -3.23 -6.60
CA GLU A 152 2.60 -4.32 -6.31
C GLU A 152 1.19 -3.80 -5.94
N LEU A 153 1.09 -2.69 -5.20
CA LEU A 153 -0.18 -2.03 -4.95
C LEU A 153 -0.82 -1.54 -6.26
N ALA A 154 -0.05 -0.89 -7.12
CA ALA A 154 -0.55 -0.39 -8.39
C ALA A 154 -1.05 -1.53 -9.31
N VAL A 155 -0.32 -2.67 -9.40
CA VAL A 155 -0.77 -3.80 -10.24
C VAL A 155 -1.95 -4.57 -9.63
N ALA A 156 -2.24 -4.39 -8.35
CA ALA A 156 -3.46 -4.91 -7.74
C ALA A 156 -4.70 -4.10 -8.17
N CYS A 157 -4.55 -2.83 -8.57
CA CYS A 157 -5.64 -2.05 -9.15
C CYS A 157 -6.06 -2.59 -10.53
N ASP A 158 -7.28 -2.24 -10.96
CA ASP A 158 -7.79 -2.62 -12.29
C ASP A 158 -7.04 -1.87 -13.40
N GLU A 159 -6.73 -0.59 -13.18
CA GLU A 159 -6.02 0.25 -14.13
C GLU A 159 -4.82 0.96 -13.50
N ILE A 160 -3.82 1.23 -14.34
CA ILE A 160 -2.66 2.06 -13.98
C ILE A 160 -2.52 3.17 -15.02
N VAL A 161 -2.48 4.41 -14.57
CA VAL A 161 -2.17 5.58 -15.38
C VAL A 161 -0.85 6.15 -14.91
N LEU A 162 0.14 6.20 -15.80
CA LEU A 162 1.44 6.82 -15.55
C LEU A 162 1.47 8.22 -16.18
N ALA A 163 1.97 9.20 -15.42
CA ALA A 163 2.28 10.51 -15.99
C ALA A 163 3.45 10.38 -16.99
N ASP A 164 3.24 10.88 -18.21
CA ASP A 164 4.25 10.89 -19.28
C ASP A 164 5.08 12.17 -19.23
N ASP A 165 5.79 12.38 -18.15
CA ASP A 165 6.63 13.56 -17.90
C ASP A 165 8.12 13.21 -17.70
N GLY A 166 8.47 11.94 -17.91
CA GLY A 166 9.82 11.39 -17.70
C GLY A 166 10.21 11.22 -16.24
N SER A 167 9.31 11.53 -15.27
CA SER A 167 9.57 11.36 -13.84
C SER A 167 8.97 10.07 -13.29
N SER A 168 7.97 9.50 -13.95
CA SER A 168 7.27 8.31 -13.49
C SER A 168 7.95 7.04 -13.97
N ALA A 169 8.14 6.10 -13.06
CA ALA A 169 8.74 4.80 -13.34
C ALA A 169 8.14 3.72 -12.44
N VAL A 170 8.09 2.50 -12.94
CA VAL A 170 7.64 1.32 -12.18
C VAL A 170 8.73 0.25 -12.19
N SER A 171 8.93 -0.44 -11.05
CA SER A 171 9.96 -1.48 -10.94
C SER A 171 9.69 -2.45 -9.81
N LEU A 172 10.27 -3.66 -9.94
CA LEU A 172 10.35 -4.68 -8.89
C LEU A 172 11.84 -4.96 -8.60
N PRO A 173 12.55 -4.01 -7.95
CA PRO A 173 13.99 -4.09 -7.79
C PRO A 173 14.45 -5.22 -6.86
N GLU A 174 13.59 -5.74 -6.01
CA GLU A 174 13.87 -6.86 -5.12
C GLU A 174 14.24 -8.14 -5.89
N ALA A 175 13.68 -8.35 -7.07
CA ALA A 175 13.98 -9.52 -7.87
C ALA A 175 15.43 -9.54 -8.37
N PRO A 176 15.94 -8.54 -9.13
CA PRO A 176 17.33 -8.55 -9.60
C PRO A 176 18.36 -8.20 -8.53
N LEU A 177 18.04 -7.38 -7.51
CA LEU A 177 19.01 -6.90 -6.54
C LEU A 177 19.16 -7.81 -5.32
N LEU A 178 18.08 -8.44 -4.88
CA LEU A 178 18.05 -9.24 -3.65
C LEU A 178 17.81 -10.72 -3.92
N GLY A 179 17.46 -11.10 -5.17
CA GLY A 179 17.14 -12.49 -5.51
C GLY A 179 15.89 -13.02 -4.77
N VAL A 180 14.97 -12.13 -4.39
CA VAL A 180 13.73 -12.50 -3.71
C VAL A 180 12.52 -12.19 -4.59
N LEU A 181 11.46 -12.96 -4.41
CA LEU A 181 10.19 -12.70 -5.10
C LEU A 181 9.49 -11.49 -4.46
N PRO A 182 8.80 -10.67 -5.26
CA PRO A 182 7.87 -9.67 -4.76
C PRO A 182 6.85 -10.32 -3.81
N GLY A 183 6.74 -9.79 -2.59
CA GLY A 183 6.09 -10.47 -1.47
C GLY A 183 4.57 -10.49 -1.52
N THR A 184 3.95 -9.66 -2.36
CA THR A 184 2.50 -9.51 -2.43
C THR A 184 1.89 -9.84 -3.79
N GLY A 185 2.51 -10.76 -4.51
CA GLY A 185 1.98 -11.35 -5.74
C GLY A 185 2.15 -10.47 -6.99
N GLY A 186 3.11 -9.55 -6.99
CA GLY A 186 3.35 -8.64 -8.12
C GLY A 186 3.66 -9.36 -9.42
N LEU A 187 4.51 -10.40 -9.40
CA LEU A 187 4.84 -11.15 -10.62
C LEU A 187 3.62 -11.89 -11.18
N THR A 188 2.80 -12.50 -10.34
CA THR A 188 1.57 -13.18 -10.77
C THR A 188 0.63 -12.18 -11.45
N ARG A 189 0.41 -11.01 -10.82
CA ARG A 189 -0.47 -9.98 -11.39
C ARG A 189 0.07 -9.37 -12.68
N LEU A 190 1.39 -9.24 -12.82
CA LEU A 190 1.99 -8.81 -14.08
C LEU A 190 1.68 -9.78 -15.22
N VAL A 191 1.82 -11.08 -14.97
CA VAL A 191 1.51 -12.10 -15.99
C VAL A 191 0.01 -12.14 -16.27
N ASP A 192 -0.83 -12.22 -15.26
CA ASP A 192 -2.26 -12.48 -15.44
C ASP A 192 -3.02 -11.23 -15.92
N LYS A 193 -2.73 -10.06 -15.35
CA LYS A 193 -3.45 -8.83 -15.65
C LYS A 193 -2.81 -7.98 -16.75
N ARG A 194 -1.49 -7.94 -16.79
CA ARG A 194 -0.73 -7.06 -17.72
C ARG A 194 -0.16 -7.83 -18.90
N LYS A 195 -0.14 -9.16 -18.83
CA LYS A 195 0.31 -10.06 -19.92
C LYS A 195 1.74 -9.77 -20.39
N VAL A 196 2.63 -9.46 -19.45
CA VAL A 196 4.07 -9.21 -19.65
C VAL A 196 4.91 -10.37 -19.15
#